data_65330f011ad3e324605c7859bbea4f89
#
_entry.id   65330f011ad3e324605c7859bbea4f89
#
_cell.length_a   1.000
_cell.length_b   1.000
_cell.length_c   1.000
_cell.angle_alpha   90.00
_cell.angle_beta   90.00
_cell.angle_gamma   90.00
#
_symmetry.space_group_name_H-M   'P 1'
#
loop_
_entity.id
_entity.type
_entity.pdbx_description
1 polymer ?
#
loop_
_entity_poly.entity_id
_entity_poly.type
_entity_poly.pdbx_seq_one_letter_code
_entity_poly.pdbx_strand_id
1 'polypeptide(L)'
;DQEFKLIKETDTELRFQLQDNEDTLQLYPFPFCLEIGYKLAGNQIEVLWTVKNTGDEELHFQIGAHPAFYYPDYDKDSCLRGFFAFDRHEGLSYKLIQEKGCIGDKEYPLSLDKEGLLPLDIHTFDKDALVLENSQVKRVDLLKQDGGSYLTVYFTAPVVGLWSPPSKNAPFVCIEP
;
A
#
# COMPACT_ATOMS: atom_id res chain seq x y z
N ASP A 1 -18.60 -0.64 -7.43
CA ASP A 1 -18.08 0.69 -7.04
C ASP A 1 -19.16 1.42 -6.25
N GLN A 2 -18.74 2.23 -5.25
CA GLN A 2 -19.62 3.04 -4.42
C GLN A 2 -19.25 4.52 -4.57
N GLU A 3 -20.26 5.39 -4.56
CA GLU A 3 -20.05 6.83 -4.65
C GLU A 3 -19.77 7.42 -3.26
N PHE A 4 -18.67 8.17 -3.15
CA PHE A 4 -18.32 8.90 -1.95
C PHE A 4 -18.79 10.35 -2.04
N LYS A 5 -19.39 10.86 -0.98
CA LYS A 5 -19.80 12.25 -0.86
C LYS A 5 -18.64 13.10 -0.35
N LEU A 6 -18.31 14.18 -1.04
CA LEU A 6 -17.38 15.19 -0.53
C LEU A 6 -18.05 15.91 0.67
N ILE A 7 -17.41 15.84 1.85
CA ILE A 7 -17.94 16.42 3.09
C ILE A 7 -17.08 17.58 3.63
N LYS A 8 -15.84 17.70 3.15
CA LYS A 8 -14.94 18.81 3.49
C LYS A 8 -14.03 19.11 2.31
N GLU A 9 -13.88 20.40 2.02
CA GLU A 9 -12.94 20.92 1.05
C GLU A 9 -12.32 22.22 1.56
N THR A 10 -10.97 22.27 1.56
CA THR A 10 -10.18 23.46 1.87
C THR A 10 -8.96 23.47 0.95
N ASP A 11 -8.14 24.50 1.01
CA ASP A 11 -6.91 24.59 0.22
C ASP A 11 -5.91 23.43 0.49
N THR A 12 -6.03 22.78 1.65
CA THR A 12 -5.06 21.76 2.10
C THR A 12 -5.72 20.46 2.56
N GLU A 13 -7.03 20.34 2.54
CA GLU A 13 -7.72 19.14 3.03
C GLU A 13 -8.97 18.83 2.24
N LEU A 14 -9.09 17.57 1.82
CA LEU A 14 -10.31 16.99 1.27
C LEU A 14 -10.77 15.84 2.17
N ARG A 15 -12.08 15.70 2.39
CA ARG A 15 -12.67 14.53 3.03
C ARG A 15 -13.87 14.03 2.26
N PHE A 16 -13.92 12.72 2.11
CA PHE A 16 -14.99 12.00 1.45
C PHE A 16 -15.62 11.03 2.45
N GLN A 17 -16.92 10.84 2.32
CA GLN A 17 -17.69 9.95 3.19
C GLN A 17 -18.48 8.95 2.36
N LEU A 18 -18.46 7.70 2.79
CA LEU A 18 -19.36 6.65 2.36
C LEU A 18 -20.18 6.21 3.58
N GLN A 19 -21.51 6.36 3.48
CA GLN A 19 -22.46 5.80 4.43
C GLN A 19 -22.92 4.45 3.88
N ASP A 20 -23.20 3.49 4.76
CA ASP A 20 -23.85 2.25 4.36
C ASP A 20 -25.19 2.51 3.65
N ASN A 21 -25.53 1.63 2.74
CA ASN A 21 -26.77 1.65 1.97
C ASN A 21 -27.25 0.21 1.70
N GLU A 22 -28.38 0.05 1.04
CA GLU A 22 -28.96 -1.28 0.76
C GLU A 22 -27.97 -2.20 0.01
N ASP A 23 -27.21 -1.67 -0.95
CA ASP A 23 -26.27 -2.46 -1.75
C ASP A 23 -25.04 -2.89 -0.92
N THR A 24 -24.50 -1.97 -0.11
CA THR A 24 -23.36 -2.31 0.76
C THR A 24 -23.74 -3.30 1.83
N LEU A 25 -24.93 -3.18 2.41
CA LEU A 25 -25.44 -4.10 3.45
C LEU A 25 -25.70 -5.52 2.93
N GLN A 26 -25.99 -5.69 1.64
CA GLN A 26 -26.09 -7.03 1.04
C GLN A 26 -24.74 -7.78 0.98
N LEU A 27 -23.63 -7.05 0.82
CA LEU A 27 -22.29 -7.62 0.71
C LEU A 27 -21.56 -7.64 2.05
N TYR A 28 -21.81 -6.65 2.86
CA TYR A 28 -21.20 -6.44 4.18
C TYR A 28 -22.29 -6.01 5.16
N PRO A 29 -22.90 -6.95 5.90
CA PRO A 29 -24.13 -6.72 6.65
C PRO A 29 -23.93 -6.02 7.99
N PHE A 30 -23.07 -5.00 8.03
CA PHE A 30 -22.78 -4.19 9.20
C PHE A 30 -22.98 -2.71 8.85
N PRO A 31 -23.80 -1.96 9.59
CA PRO A 31 -23.91 -0.53 9.41
C PRO A 31 -22.61 0.19 9.71
N PHE A 32 -22.19 1.09 8.82
CA PHE A 32 -20.94 1.82 8.98
C PHE A 32 -20.99 3.21 8.34
N CYS A 33 -20.07 4.06 8.78
CA CYS A 33 -19.71 5.27 8.06
C CYS A 33 -18.19 5.29 7.89
N LEU A 34 -17.73 5.32 6.65
CA LEU A 34 -16.31 5.43 6.29
C LEU A 34 -16.01 6.85 5.83
N GLU A 35 -15.02 7.49 6.45
CA GLU A 35 -14.48 8.76 5.97
C GLU A 35 -13.03 8.55 5.51
N ILE A 36 -12.71 9.05 4.32
CA ILE A 36 -11.35 9.08 3.78
C ILE A 36 -10.94 10.54 3.62
N GLY A 37 -9.86 10.94 4.27
CA GLY A 37 -9.31 12.28 4.21
C GLY A 37 -7.94 12.32 3.56
N TYR A 38 -7.66 13.39 2.84
CA TYR A 38 -6.35 13.72 2.30
C TYR A 38 -5.98 15.10 2.78
N LYS A 39 -4.82 15.22 3.43
CA LYS A 39 -4.34 16.50 3.95
C LYS A 39 -2.92 16.77 3.49
N LEU A 40 -2.71 17.97 2.95
CA LEU A 40 -1.41 18.48 2.56
C LEU A 40 -0.73 19.16 3.76
N ALA A 41 0.52 18.80 4.03
CA ALA A 41 1.33 19.37 5.08
C ALA A 41 2.77 19.56 4.56
N GLY A 42 3.06 20.71 3.97
CA GLY A 42 4.33 20.96 3.29
C GLY A 42 4.52 20.04 2.08
N ASN A 43 5.50 19.16 2.15
CA ASN A 43 5.79 18.13 1.12
C ASN A 43 5.21 16.76 1.45
N GLN A 44 4.26 16.69 2.36
CA GLN A 44 3.63 15.45 2.81
C GLN A 44 2.15 15.44 2.45
N ILE A 45 1.64 14.23 2.17
CA ILE A 45 0.22 13.93 2.06
C ILE A 45 -0.12 12.97 3.19
N GLU A 46 -1.01 13.37 4.11
CA GLU A 46 -1.58 12.49 5.11
C GLU A 46 -2.87 11.89 4.55
N VAL A 47 -2.96 10.56 4.56
CA VAL A 47 -4.20 9.83 4.24
C VAL A 47 -4.82 9.39 5.56
N LEU A 48 -6.05 9.83 5.81
CA LEU A 48 -6.76 9.67 7.07
C LEU A 48 -7.98 8.78 6.84
N TRP A 49 -8.09 7.70 7.60
CA TRP A 49 -9.26 6.83 7.59
C TRP A 49 -9.99 6.89 8.92
N THR A 50 -11.29 7.05 8.85
CA THR A 50 -12.17 6.97 10.01
C THR A 50 -13.30 6.01 9.69
N VAL A 51 -13.33 4.88 10.40
CA VAL A 51 -14.41 3.90 10.33
C VAL A 51 -15.25 4.05 11.59
N LYS A 52 -16.52 4.38 11.41
CA LYS A 52 -17.50 4.49 12.51
C LYS A 52 -18.46 3.31 12.40
N ASN A 53 -18.60 2.57 13.47
CA ASN A 53 -19.68 1.64 13.64
C ASN A 53 -20.96 2.42 13.93
N THR A 54 -21.95 2.31 13.07
CA THR A 54 -23.27 2.97 13.21
C THR A 54 -24.38 1.99 13.60
N GLY A 55 -24.03 0.70 13.78
CA GLY A 55 -24.91 -0.35 14.27
C GLY A 55 -24.72 -0.64 15.76
N ASP A 56 -25.49 -1.61 16.23
CA ASP A 56 -25.50 -2.02 17.65
C ASP A 56 -24.59 -3.23 17.93
N GLU A 57 -24.10 -3.92 16.89
CA GLU A 57 -23.22 -5.08 17.00
C GLU A 57 -21.76 -4.72 16.75
N GLU A 58 -20.84 -5.59 17.17
CA GLU A 58 -19.41 -5.38 16.94
C GLU A 58 -19.09 -5.38 15.43
N LEU A 59 -18.37 -4.36 14.98
CA LEU A 59 -17.97 -4.18 13.59
C LEU A 59 -16.57 -4.75 13.35
N HIS A 60 -16.48 -5.83 12.56
CA HIS A 60 -15.22 -6.41 12.10
C HIS A 60 -14.90 -5.92 10.70
N PHE A 61 -13.76 -5.31 10.48
CA PHE A 61 -13.36 -4.80 9.16
C PHE A 61 -11.85 -4.93 8.92
N GLN A 62 -11.50 -4.92 7.65
CA GLN A 62 -10.15 -4.68 7.17
C GLN A 62 -10.18 -3.48 6.23
N ILE A 63 -9.14 -2.68 6.25
CA ILE A 63 -8.99 -1.53 5.37
C ILE A 63 -7.54 -1.44 4.94
N GLY A 64 -7.32 -1.04 3.71
CA GLY A 64 -6.01 -0.84 3.12
C GLY A 64 -6.09 0.16 1.98
N ALA A 65 -4.94 0.58 1.48
CA ALA A 65 -4.82 1.41 0.30
C ALA A 65 -3.97 0.73 -0.77
N HIS A 66 -4.14 1.15 -2.01
CA HIS A 66 -3.39 0.62 -3.15
C HIS A 66 -2.77 1.76 -3.98
N PRO A 67 -1.95 2.64 -3.35
CA PRO A 67 -1.32 3.72 -4.07
C PRO A 67 -0.22 3.21 -4.99
N ALA A 68 -0.17 3.74 -6.20
CA ALA A 68 0.86 3.46 -7.19
C ALA A 68 1.76 4.68 -7.37
N PHE A 69 3.06 4.45 -7.38
CA PHE A 69 4.08 5.49 -7.52
C PHE A 69 4.89 5.26 -8.78
N TYR A 70 5.01 6.27 -9.60
CA TYR A 70 5.88 6.22 -10.77
C TYR A 70 7.33 6.03 -10.34
N TYR A 71 8.07 5.20 -11.08
CA TYR A 71 9.53 5.16 -10.93
C TYR A 71 10.11 6.49 -11.44
N PRO A 72 10.87 7.22 -10.61
CA PRO A 72 11.31 8.59 -10.96
C PRO A 72 12.19 8.66 -12.21
N ASP A 73 13.02 7.63 -12.41
CA ASP A 73 13.99 7.54 -13.52
C ASP A 73 13.65 6.33 -14.41
N TYR A 74 12.33 6.15 -14.70
CA TYR A 74 11.87 5.01 -15.50
C TYR A 74 12.48 5.03 -16.89
N ASP A 75 13.21 3.97 -17.20
CA ASP A 75 13.67 3.62 -18.53
C ASP A 75 13.20 2.20 -18.88
N LYS A 76 12.42 2.07 -19.95
CA LYS A 76 11.87 0.78 -20.40
C LYS A 76 12.95 -0.26 -20.75
N ASP A 77 14.13 0.22 -21.15
CA ASP A 77 15.26 -0.61 -21.61
C ASP A 77 16.24 -0.96 -20.47
N SER A 78 16.10 -0.30 -19.30
CA SER A 78 16.87 -0.63 -18.10
C SER A 78 16.22 -1.79 -17.35
N CYS A 79 17.00 -2.74 -16.84
CA CYS A 79 16.50 -3.80 -15.96
C CYS A 79 16.20 -3.24 -14.55
N LEU A 80 17.07 -2.38 -14.03
CA LEU A 80 16.89 -1.78 -12.71
C LEU A 80 15.86 -0.65 -12.78
N ARG A 81 14.94 -0.63 -11.78
CA ARG A 81 13.89 0.38 -11.65
C ARG A 81 14.13 1.36 -10.50
N GLY A 82 14.95 1.01 -9.56
CA GLY A 82 15.23 1.70 -8.32
C GLY A 82 15.36 0.70 -7.17
N PHE A 83 15.11 1.15 -5.95
CA PHE A 83 15.23 0.29 -4.77
C PHE A 83 14.11 0.58 -3.78
N PHE A 84 13.75 -0.41 -2.98
CA PHE A 84 13.11 -0.17 -1.71
C PHE A 84 14.13 -0.21 -0.58
N ALA A 85 14.00 0.76 0.35
CA ALA A 85 14.63 0.71 1.66
C ALA A 85 13.55 0.62 2.75
N PHE A 86 13.91 0.02 3.87
CA PHE A 86 13.00 -0.21 4.98
C PHE A 86 13.58 0.38 6.27
N ASP A 87 12.75 0.57 7.29
CA ASP A 87 13.19 0.95 8.64
C ASP A 87 13.78 -0.23 9.43
N ARG A 88 13.88 -1.40 8.80
CA ARG A 88 14.53 -2.61 9.31
C ARG A 88 15.33 -3.28 8.19
N HIS A 89 16.56 -3.72 8.48
CA HIS A 89 17.48 -4.24 7.47
C HIS A 89 17.74 -5.75 7.58
N GLU A 90 17.27 -6.40 8.65
CA GLU A 90 17.53 -7.82 8.89
C GLU A 90 16.27 -8.57 9.32
N GLY A 91 16.22 -9.85 8.98
CA GLY A 91 15.15 -10.75 9.38
C GLY A 91 13.78 -10.40 8.81
N LEU A 92 13.74 -9.77 7.63
CA LEU A 92 12.52 -9.54 6.90
C LEU A 92 12.10 -10.80 6.14
N SER A 93 10.80 -11.06 6.13
CA SER A 93 10.18 -12.13 5.36
C SER A 93 8.94 -11.63 4.65
N TYR A 94 8.54 -12.32 3.60
CA TYR A 94 7.32 -12.04 2.88
C TYR A 94 6.54 -13.32 2.59
N LYS A 95 5.26 -13.16 2.35
CA LYS A 95 4.36 -14.18 1.81
C LYS A 95 3.90 -13.79 0.41
N LEU A 96 3.44 -14.75 -0.35
CA LEU A 96 2.91 -14.56 -1.69
C LEU A 96 1.39 -14.68 -1.68
N ILE A 97 0.75 -13.99 -2.61
CA ILE A 97 -0.65 -14.17 -2.92
C ILE A 97 -0.83 -15.51 -3.63
N GLN A 98 -1.82 -16.28 -3.21
CA GLN A 98 -2.24 -17.53 -3.81
C GLN A 98 -3.53 -17.38 -4.60
N GLU A 99 -4.05 -18.50 -5.10
CA GLU A 99 -5.34 -18.53 -5.79
C GLU A 99 -6.44 -17.85 -4.98
N LYS A 100 -7.33 -17.15 -5.66
CA LYS A 100 -8.44 -16.38 -5.08
C LYS A 100 -8.03 -15.16 -4.23
N GLY A 101 -6.79 -14.68 -4.34
CA GLY A 101 -6.33 -13.48 -3.66
C GLY A 101 -6.03 -13.67 -2.16
N CYS A 102 -5.91 -14.90 -1.69
CA CYS A 102 -5.55 -15.16 -0.30
C CYS A 102 -4.04 -15.13 -0.09
N ILE A 103 -3.60 -14.66 1.06
CA ILE A 103 -2.18 -14.74 1.47
C ILE A 103 -1.85 -16.20 1.81
N GLY A 104 -0.76 -16.72 1.23
CA GLY A 104 -0.30 -18.07 1.49
C GLY A 104 0.37 -18.22 2.86
N ASP A 105 0.44 -19.46 3.37
CA ASP A 105 1.04 -19.75 4.68
C ASP A 105 2.58 -19.71 4.65
N LYS A 106 3.17 -19.94 3.48
CA LYS A 106 4.63 -20.09 3.37
C LYS A 106 5.33 -18.74 3.39
N GLU A 107 6.27 -18.60 4.30
CA GLU A 107 7.17 -17.46 4.39
C GLU A 107 8.44 -17.69 3.56
N TYR A 108 8.92 -16.60 2.98
CA TYR A 108 10.16 -16.53 2.22
C TYR A 108 11.04 -15.42 2.80
N PRO A 109 12.36 -15.63 2.95
CA PRO A 109 13.23 -14.55 3.39
C PRO A 109 13.29 -13.45 2.34
N LEU A 110 13.20 -12.19 2.77
CA LEU A 110 13.42 -11.05 1.89
C LEU A 110 14.93 -10.75 1.87
N SER A 111 15.56 -11.03 0.73
CA SER A 111 16.98 -10.81 0.55
C SER A 111 17.25 -9.35 0.14
N LEU A 112 17.94 -8.63 1.00
CA LEU A 112 18.44 -7.29 0.72
C LEU A 112 19.90 -7.36 0.22
N ASP A 113 20.34 -6.35 -0.49
CA ASP A 113 21.72 -6.21 -0.92
C ASP A 113 22.66 -5.82 0.24
N LYS A 114 23.94 -5.52 -0.07
CA LYS A 114 24.95 -5.17 0.92
C LYS A 114 24.69 -3.83 1.63
N GLU A 115 23.92 -2.97 1.01
CA GLU A 115 23.51 -1.67 1.53
C GLU A 115 22.18 -1.75 2.30
N GLY A 116 21.58 -2.94 2.38
CA GLY A 116 20.29 -3.16 3.03
C GLY A 116 19.08 -2.73 2.18
N LEU A 117 19.25 -2.72 0.86
CA LEU A 117 18.23 -2.32 -0.09
C LEU A 117 17.63 -3.53 -0.82
N LEU A 118 16.39 -3.44 -1.22
CA LEU A 118 15.74 -4.38 -2.15
C LEU A 118 15.81 -3.81 -3.56
N PRO A 119 16.64 -4.35 -4.45
CA PRO A 119 16.66 -3.92 -5.84
C PRO A 119 15.31 -4.23 -6.51
N LEU A 120 14.79 -3.26 -7.25
CA LEU A 120 13.55 -3.39 -8.02
C LEU A 120 13.91 -3.57 -9.49
N ASP A 121 13.55 -4.70 -10.05
CA ASP A 121 13.74 -5.00 -11.46
C ASP A 121 12.44 -5.56 -12.07
N ILE A 122 12.49 -5.91 -13.35
CA ILE A 122 11.33 -6.45 -14.07
C ILE A 122 10.86 -7.81 -13.56
N HIS A 123 11.67 -8.51 -12.74
CA HIS A 123 11.41 -9.85 -12.21
C HIS A 123 11.08 -9.86 -10.71
N THR A 124 11.22 -8.72 -10.02
CA THR A 124 10.98 -8.63 -8.57
C THR A 124 9.58 -9.15 -8.18
N PHE A 125 8.59 -8.91 -9.04
CA PHE A 125 7.19 -9.28 -8.80
C PHE A 125 6.67 -10.40 -9.71
N ASP A 126 7.53 -11.22 -10.28
CA ASP A 126 7.12 -12.33 -11.19
C ASP A 126 6.16 -13.34 -10.53
N LYS A 127 6.20 -13.43 -9.20
CA LYS A 127 5.33 -14.30 -8.39
C LYS A 127 4.20 -13.54 -7.67
N ASP A 128 3.81 -12.36 -8.18
CA ASP A 128 2.85 -11.46 -7.57
C ASP A 128 3.42 -10.63 -6.41
N ALA A 129 2.55 -10.05 -5.58
CA ALA A 129 2.91 -9.16 -4.49
C ALA A 129 3.80 -9.83 -3.43
N LEU A 130 4.73 -9.04 -2.88
CA LEU A 130 5.48 -9.40 -1.68
C LEU A 130 4.73 -8.85 -0.46
N VAL A 131 4.11 -9.72 0.33
CA VAL A 131 3.30 -9.31 1.47
C VAL A 131 4.11 -9.46 2.77
N LEU A 132 4.41 -8.32 3.41
CA LEU A 132 5.07 -8.29 4.71
C LEU A 132 4.01 -8.12 5.80
N GLU A 133 3.91 -9.09 6.72
CA GLU A 133 2.93 -9.11 7.80
C GLU A 133 3.58 -8.79 9.16
N ASN A 134 2.76 -8.77 10.21
CA ASN A 134 3.18 -8.67 11.60
C ASN A 134 3.96 -7.40 11.94
N SER A 135 3.65 -6.28 11.28
CA SER A 135 4.31 -4.98 11.51
C SER A 135 5.84 -5.07 11.42
N GLN A 136 6.36 -5.89 10.51
CA GLN A 136 7.80 -6.05 10.31
C GLN A 136 8.46 -4.72 9.95
N VAL A 137 7.75 -3.87 9.20
CA VAL A 137 8.18 -2.54 8.79
C VAL A 137 7.05 -1.53 9.01
N LYS A 138 7.41 -0.26 9.20
CA LYS A 138 6.48 0.89 9.33
C LYS A 138 6.83 2.01 8.35
N ARG A 139 7.87 1.81 7.57
CA ARG A 139 8.34 2.73 6.57
C ARG A 139 8.88 1.97 5.36
N VAL A 140 8.51 2.44 4.18
CA VAL A 140 9.10 2.01 2.91
C VAL A 140 9.51 3.26 2.14
N ASP A 141 10.78 3.33 1.78
CA ASP A 141 11.32 4.36 0.90
C ASP A 141 11.44 3.82 -0.51
N LEU A 142 10.93 4.54 -1.49
CA LEU A 142 11.24 4.32 -2.90
C LEU A 142 12.42 5.21 -3.29
N LEU A 143 13.50 4.59 -3.71
CA LEU A 143 14.74 5.24 -4.11
C LEU A 143 14.89 5.19 -5.63
N LYS A 144 15.62 6.16 -6.17
CA LYS A 144 16.02 6.23 -7.58
C LYS A 144 17.02 5.13 -7.93
N GLN A 145 17.33 4.99 -9.22
CA GLN A 145 18.35 4.05 -9.72
C GLN A 145 19.77 4.36 -9.20
N ASP A 146 20.06 5.62 -8.90
CA ASP A 146 21.32 6.06 -8.31
C ASP A 146 21.37 5.96 -6.77
N GLY A 147 20.30 5.43 -6.14
CA GLY A 147 20.15 5.34 -4.69
C GLY A 147 19.64 6.61 -4.02
N GLY A 148 19.41 7.68 -4.77
CA GLY A 148 18.87 8.93 -4.24
C GLY A 148 17.44 8.79 -3.75
N SER A 149 17.09 9.46 -2.65
CA SER A 149 15.72 9.47 -2.11
C SER A 149 14.73 10.08 -3.08
N TYR A 150 13.55 9.46 -3.20
CA TYR A 150 12.45 9.97 -4.00
C TYR A 150 11.17 10.14 -3.20
N LEU A 151 10.67 9.06 -2.58
CA LEU A 151 9.42 9.03 -1.86
C LEU A 151 9.55 8.16 -0.62
N THR A 152 8.88 8.54 0.47
CA THR A 152 8.76 7.73 1.68
C THR A 152 7.29 7.55 2.04
N VAL A 153 6.87 6.32 2.31
CA VAL A 153 5.56 5.98 2.83
C VAL A 153 5.70 5.52 4.27
N TYR A 154 5.05 6.22 5.19
CA TYR A 154 4.91 5.83 6.59
C TYR A 154 3.50 5.28 6.83
N PHE A 155 3.38 4.24 7.62
CA PHE A 155 2.09 3.63 7.94
C PHE A 155 2.12 2.94 9.32
N THR A 156 0.93 2.70 9.85
CA THR A 156 0.72 1.94 11.09
C THR A 156 0.04 0.59 10.84
N ALA A 157 -0.32 0.30 9.59
CA ALA A 157 -0.93 -0.96 9.21
C ALA A 157 -0.01 -2.14 9.57
N PRO A 158 -0.56 -3.27 10.05
CA PRO A 158 0.22 -4.45 10.41
C PRO A 158 0.74 -5.23 9.18
N VAL A 159 0.24 -4.93 8.01
CA VAL A 159 0.56 -5.59 6.74
C VAL A 159 0.87 -4.52 5.70
N VAL A 160 1.85 -4.80 4.84
CA VAL A 160 2.09 -4.01 3.62
C VAL A 160 2.35 -4.95 2.44
N GLY A 161 1.65 -4.71 1.35
CA GLY A 161 1.91 -5.32 0.05
C GLY A 161 2.85 -4.44 -0.78
N LEU A 162 3.81 -5.06 -1.44
CA LEU A 162 4.68 -4.42 -2.42
C LEU A 162 4.42 -5.09 -3.77
N TRP A 163 4.08 -4.30 -4.79
CA TRP A 163 3.64 -4.89 -6.04
C TRP A 163 3.89 -4.02 -7.27
N SER A 164 4.13 -4.66 -8.37
CA SER A 164 4.04 -4.09 -9.72
C SER A 164 3.53 -5.19 -10.66
N PRO A 165 2.80 -4.87 -11.73
CA PRO A 165 2.23 -5.89 -12.60
C PRO A 165 3.28 -6.87 -13.15
N PRO A 166 3.18 -8.18 -12.86
CA PRO A 166 4.13 -9.19 -13.33
C PRO A 166 4.28 -9.15 -14.86
N SER A 167 5.51 -9.20 -15.33
CA SER A 167 5.84 -9.30 -16.76
C SER A 167 5.28 -8.17 -17.66
N LYS A 168 4.78 -7.07 -17.08
CA LYS A 168 4.18 -5.94 -17.81
C LYS A 168 5.14 -4.80 -18.07
N ASN A 169 6.33 -4.82 -17.47
CA ASN A 169 7.28 -3.71 -17.52
C ASN A 169 6.60 -2.35 -17.19
N ALA A 170 5.76 -2.35 -16.17
CA ALA A 170 5.00 -1.17 -15.79
C ALA A 170 5.93 -0.07 -15.24
N PRO A 171 5.62 1.21 -15.51
CA PRO A 171 6.45 2.33 -15.07
C PRO A 171 6.20 2.74 -13.61
N PHE A 172 5.57 1.89 -12.81
CA PHE A 172 5.16 2.18 -11.44
C PHE A 172 5.31 0.97 -10.52
N VAL A 173 5.33 1.25 -9.24
CA VAL A 173 5.27 0.25 -8.16
C VAL A 173 4.27 0.71 -7.10
N CYS A 174 3.62 -0.25 -6.45
CA CYS A 174 2.68 -0.02 -5.37
C CYS A 174 3.33 -0.31 -4.01
N ILE A 175 2.98 0.50 -3.02
CA ILE A 175 3.27 0.29 -1.60
C ILE A 175 1.91 0.35 -0.89
N GLU A 176 1.38 -0.79 -0.48
CA GLU A 176 -0.02 -1.02 -0.12
C GLU A 176 -0.17 -1.37 1.38
N PRO A 177 -0.17 -0.37 2.23
CA PRO A 177 -0.42 -0.59 3.66
C PRO A 177 -1.88 -0.86 3.97
#